data_8ebeb91cda1118c16b348aaf5815533d
#
_entry.id   8ebeb91cda1118c16b348aaf5815533d
#
_cell.length_a   1.000
_cell.length_b   1.000
_cell.length_c   1.000
_cell.angle_alpha   90.00
_cell.angle_beta   90.00
_cell.angle_gamma   90.00
#
_symmetry.space_group_name_H-M   'P 1'
#
loop_
_entity.id
_entity.type
_entity.pdbx_description
1 polymer ?
#
loop_
_entity_poly.entity_id
_entity_poly.type
_entity_poly.pdbx_seq_one_letter_code
_entity_poly.pdbx_strand_id
1 'polypeptide(L)'
;MFSDKSLSSLEKKKVAVIFTVSFFVIFFWSAFEQAGASLTFFAEEQTNRDLGFYVVPSSFFQSLNSTFVVILAPIFAFLWLKMGKREPSSPTKMAMGLFLLALGYLWIAFGVKDVQPGVKVSMIWLTGMYFMHTSGELCLSPIGLSLVNKLAGVLSALYPDGKTTYVMGFAITNLNEYFMMFVVMAGTASIILFILASKLKKMMD
;
A
#
# COMPACT_ATOMS: atom_id res chain seq x y z
N MET A 1 17.82 -22.67 9.51
CA MET A 1 17.39 -22.77 8.11
C MET A 1 18.55 -22.58 7.13
N PHE A 2 19.26 -21.43 7.08
CA PHE A 2 20.42 -21.26 6.18
C PHE A 2 21.64 -22.11 6.58
N SER A 3 21.76 -22.52 7.84
CA SER A 3 22.80 -23.41 8.35
C SER A 3 22.46 -24.90 8.18
N ASP A 4 21.28 -25.23 7.67
CA ASP A 4 20.88 -26.60 7.47
C ASP A 4 21.65 -27.20 6.29
N LYS A 5 22.43 -28.26 6.59
CA LYS A 5 23.27 -28.95 5.60
C LYS A 5 22.45 -29.85 4.65
N SER A 6 21.19 -30.12 4.97
CA SER A 6 20.29 -30.94 4.13
C SER A 6 19.79 -30.19 2.89
N LEU A 7 19.80 -28.83 2.93
CA LEU A 7 19.32 -28.01 1.83
C LEU A 7 20.39 -27.80 0.77
N SER A 8 20.03 -28.08 -0.48
CA SER A 8 20.85 -27.78 -1.65
C SER A 8 21.09 -26.29 -1.83
N SER A 9 22.10 -25.92 -2.60
CA SER A 9 22.40 -24.50 -2.92
C SER A 9 21.20 -23.81 -3.61
N LEU A 10 20.45 -24.52 -4.45
CA LEU A 10 19.26 -24.01 -5.14
C LEU A 10 18.12 -23.73 -4.15
N GLU A 11 17.86 -24.67 -3.23
CA GLU A 11 16.82 -24.49 -2.20
C GLU A 11 17.13 -23.33 -1.29
N LYS A 12 18.38 -23.13 -0.89
CA LYS A 12 18.81 -21.96 -0.10
C LYS A 12 18.55 -20.64 -0.83
N LYS A 13 18.79 -20.59 -2.16
CA LYS A 13 18.45 -19.42 -2.99
C LYS A 13 16.96 -19.14 -3.01
N LYS A 14 16.12 -20.15 -3.23
CA LYS A 14 14.65 -20.02 -3.23
C LYS A 14 14.13 -19.52 -1.86
N VAL A 15 14.66 -20.05 -0.78
CA VAL A 15 14.34 -19.59 0.59
C VAL A 15 14.74 -18.12 0.76
N ALA A 16 15.91 -17.70 0.30
CA ALA A 16 16.34 -16.30 0.37
C ALA A 16 15.39 -15.36 -0.40
N VAL A 17 14.92 -15.78 -1.58
CA VAL A 17 13.91 -15.02 -2.35
C VAL A 17 12.62 -14.89 -1.56
N ILE A 18 12.12 -15.97 -0.97
CA ILE A 18 10.88 -15.93 -0.16
C ILE A 18 11.02 -14.94 1.00
N PHE A 19 12.12 -15.00 1.76
CA PHE A 19 12.34 -14.05 2.87
C PHE A 19 12.43 -12.60 2.39
N THR A 20 13.14 -12.36 1.29
CA THR A 20 13.26 -11.01 0.72
C THR A 20 11.89 -10.48 0.28
N VAL A 21 11.11 -11.28 -0.45
CA VAL A 21 9.79 -10.90 -0.90
C VAL A 21 8.85 -10.68 0.29
N SER A 22 8.86 -11.56 1.30
CA SER A 22 8.05 -11.43 2.51
C SER A 22 8.36 -10.14 3.29
N PHE A 23 9.63 -9.71 3.32
CA PHE A 23 10.01 -8.44 3.92
C PHE A 23 9.28 -7.25 3.25
N PHE A 24 9.23 -7.21 1.92
CA PHE A 24 8.53 -6.15 1.19
C PHE A 24 7.01 -6.25 1.30
N VAL A 25 6.45 -7.46 1.44
CA VAL A 25 5.01 -7.66 1.70
C VAL A 25 4.57 -6.98 3.00
N ILE A 26 5.42 -6.99 4.02
CA ILE A 26 5.12 -6.31 5.29
C ILE A 26 4.91 -4.81 5.07
N PHE A 27 5.75 -4.16 4.27
CA PHE A 27 5.60 -2.73 3.97
C PHE A 27 4.30 -2.44 3.22
N PHE A 28 3.96 -3.26 2.22
CA PHE A 28 2.71 -3.08 1.48
C PHE A 28 1.51 -3.15 2.41
N TRP A 29 1.36 -4.26 3.12
CA TRP A 29 0.19 -4.48 3.97
C TRP A 29 0.11 -3.51 5.14
N SER A 30 1.25 -3.13 5.74
CA SER A 30 1.25 -2.15 6.83
C SER A 30 0.71 -0.78 6.43
N ALA A 31 0.99 -0.37 5.19
CA ALA A 31 0.44 0.85 4.64
C ALA A 31 -1.01 0.64 4.15
N PHE A 32 -1.29 -0.49 3.50
CA PHE A 32 -2.62 -0.82 2.97
C PHE A 32 -3.68 -0.91 4.08
N GLU A 33 -3.35 -1.51 5.22
CA GLU A 33 -4.23 -1.67 6.39
C GLU A 33 -4.60 -0.34 7.07
N GLN A 34 -4.00 0.79 6.65
CA GLN A 34 -4.46 2.12 7.06
C GLN A 34 -5.91 2.38 6.62
N ALA A 35 -6.43 1.63 5.65
CA ALA A 35 -7.84 1.65 5.23
C ALA A 35 -8.80 1.43 6.41
N GLY A 36 -8.50 0.51 7.31
CA GLY A 36 -9.28 0.21 8.51
C GLY A 36 -8.96 1.08 9.73
N ALA A 37 -8.00 1.98 9.63
CA ALA A 37 -7.50 2.78 10.72
C ALA A 37 -7.52 4.29 10.38
N SER A 38 -6.37 4.89 10.07
CA SER A 38 -6.25 6.33 9.83
C SER A 38 -7.10 6.86 8.67
N LEU A 39 -7.32 6.05 7.62
CA LEU A 39 -8.17 6.47 6.50
C LEU A 39 -9.66 6.49 6.83
N THR A 40 -10.11 5.73 7.83
CA THR A 40 -11.47 5.83 8.36
C THR A 40 -11.66 7.17 9.07
N PHE A 41 -10.71 7.57 9.91
CA PHE A 41 -10.73 8.89 10.55
C PHE A 41 -10.68 10.02 9.51
N PHE A 42 -9.81 9.88 8.49
CA PHE A 42 -9.76 10.84 7.39
C PHE A 42 -11.10 10.94 6.63
N ALA A 43 -11.76 9.81 6.35
CA ALA A 43 -13.07 9.79 5.72
C ALA A 43 -14.12 10.53 6.54
N GLU A 44 -14.08 10.41 7.87
CA GLU A 44 -15.07 10.98 8.78
C GLU A 44 -14.84 12.46 9.03
N GLU A 45 -13.61 12.85 9.32
CA GLU A 45 -13.27 14.18 9.80
C GLU A 45 -12.89 15.14 8.68
N GLN A 46 -12.17 14.66 7.67
CA GLN A 46 -11.50 15.50 6.67
C GLN A 46 -12.15 15.43 5.27
N THR A 47 -13.09 14.50 5.04
CA THR A 47 -13.71 14.32 3.72
C THR A 47 -15.10 14.95 3.69
N ASN A 48 -15.37 15.79 2.68
CA ASN A 48 -16.72 16.26 2.43
C ASN A 48 -17.54 15.12 1.82
N ARG A 49 -18.44 14.55 2.62
CA ARG A 49 -19.29 13.40 2.30
C ARG A 49 -20.72 13.80 1.94
N ASP A 50 -21.01 15.10 1.92
CA ASP A 50 -22.34 15.61 1.62
C ASP A 50 -22.53 15.77 0.10
N LEU A 51 -23.53 15.08 -0.43
CA LEU A 51 -23.99 15.16 -1.84
C LEU A 51 -25.17 16.11 -1.99
N GLY A 52 -25.56 16.83 -0.93
CA GLY A 52 -26.72 17.73 -0.89
C GLY A 52 -28.05 17.01 -0.59
N PHE A 53 -28.26 15.81 -1.12
CA PHE A 53 -29.44 14.97 -0.86
C PHE A 53 -29.15 13.75 0.03
N TYR A 54 -27.87 13.43 0.23
CA TYR A 54 -27.44 12.28 1.03
C TYR A 54 -26.02 12.48 1.56
N VAL A 55 -25.79 12.12 2.83
CA VAL A 55 -24.46 12.10 3.44
C VAL A 55 -23.91 10.68 3.39
N VAL A 56 -22.82 10.48 2.64
CA VAL A 56 -22.17 9.18 2.46
C VAL A 56 -21.54 8.74 3.80
N PRO A 57 -21.88 7.56 4.35
CA PRO A 57 -21.23 7.04 5.56
C PRO A 57 -19.71 6.84 5.34
N SER A 58 -18.91 7.11 6.37
CA SER A 58 -17.44 6.90 6.29
C SER A 58 -17.07 5.43 6.02
N SER A 59 -17.85 4.50 6.53
CA SER A 59 -17.68 3.05 6.30
C SER A 59 -17.85 2.63 4.82
N PHE A 60 -18.54 3.43 4.02
CA PHE A 60 -18.69 3.17 2.59
C PHE A 60 -17.36 3.13 1.86
N PHE A 61 -16.41 3.98 2.26
CA PHE A 61 -15.09 4.02 1.61
C PHE A 61 -14.28 2.73 1.81
N GLN A 62 -14.44 2.04 2.96
CA GLN A 62 -13.82 0.72 3.15
C GLN A 62 -14.37 -0.32 2.16
N SER A 63 -15.66 -0.23 1.83
CA SER A 63 -16.31 -1.12 0.85
C SER A 63 -15.83 -0.87 -0.59
N LEU A 64 -15.21 0.29 -0.89
CA LEU A 64 -14.64 0.57 -2.20
C LEU A 64 -13.54 -0.42 -2.57
N ASN A 65 -12.71 -0.86 -1.62
CA ASN A 65 -11.71 -1.88 -1.88
C ASN A 65 -12.36 -3.14 -2.46
N SER A 66 -13.34 -3.73 -1.77
CA SER A 66 -14.04 -4.92 -2.24
C SER A 66 -14.71 -4.70 -3.58
N THR A 67 -15.32 -3.54 -3.80
CA THR A 67 -15.97 -3.17 -5.06
C THR A 67 -14.93 -3.11 -6.19
N PHE A 68 -13.80 -2.46 -5.98
CA PHE A 68 -12.73 -2.38 -6.95
C PHE A 68 -12.08 -3.75 -7.21
N VAL A 69 -11.93 -4.62 -6.18
CA VAL A 69 -11.46 -6.00 -6.38
C VAL A 69 -12.36 -6.73 -7.37
N VAL A 70 -13.68 -6.69 -7.17
CA VAL A 70 -14.65 -7.36 -8.07
C VAL A 70 -14.56 -6.85 -9.51
N ILE A 71 -14.37 -5.54 -9.69
CA ILE A 71 -14.29 -4.92 -11.02
C ILE A 71 -12.93 -5.15 -11.67
N LEU A 72 -11.85 -4.96 -10.92
CA LEU A 72 -10.50 -4.96 -11.46
C LEU A 72 -9.86 -6.35 -11.57
N ALA A 73 -10.24 -7.32 -10.72
CA ALA A 73 -9.64 -8.65 -10.75
C ALA A 73 -9.78 -9.34 -12.13
N PRO A 74 -10.94 -9.33 -12.79
CA PRO A 74 -11.04 -9.88 -14.15
C PRO A 74 -10.16 -9.14 -15.16
N ILE A 75 -10.03 -7.81 -15.02
CA ILE A 75 -9.19 -6.98 -15.90
C ILE A 75 -7.71 -7.35 -15.74
N PHE A 76 -7.24 -7.46 -14.49
CA PHE A 76 -5.87 -7.86 -14.19
C PHE A 76 -5.60 -9.31 -14.62
N ALA A 77 -6.54 -10.23 -14.40
CA ALA A 77 -6.41 -11.61 -14.87
C ALA A 77 -6.28 -11.66 -16.40
N PHE A 78 -7.13 -10.96 -17.12
CA PHE A 78 -7.05 -10.83 -18.58
C PHE A 78 -5.73 -10.23 -19.04
N LEU A 79 -5.25 -9.17 -18.35
CA LEU A 79 -3.98 -8.51 -18.64
C LEU A 79 -2.81 -9.49 -18.54
N TRP A 80 -2.73 -10.24 -17.43
CA TRP A 80 -1.66 -11.20 -17.21
C TRP A 80 -1.70 -12.34 -18.22
N LEU A 81 -2.88 -12.87 -18.53
CA LEU A 81 -3.05 -13.91 -19.55
C LEU A 81 -2.62 -13.41 -20.94
N LYS A 82 -3.00 -12.18 -21.32
CA LYS A 82 -2.62 -11.57 -22.59
C LYS A 82 -1.12 -11.33 -22.73
N MET A 83 -0.43 -11.03 -21.64
CA MET A 83 1.03 -10.84 -21.63
C MET A 83 1.78 -12.16 -21.84
N GLY A 84 1.24 -13.32 -21.42
CA GLY A 84 1.83 -14.63 -21.62
C GLY A 84 3.30 -14.70 -21.23
N LYS A 85 4.19 -14.97 -22.17
CA LYS A 85 5.65 -15.04 -21.91
C LYS A 85 6.29 -13.71 -21.47
N ARG A 86 5.63 -12.59 -21.65
CA ARG A 86 6.08 -11.25 -21.21
C ARG A 86 5.52 -10.85 -19.84
N GLU A 87 4.83 -11.76 -19.18
CA GLU A 87 4.28 -11.52 -17.84
C GLU A 87 5.41 -11.18 -16.86
N PRO A 88 5.28 -10.11 -16.06
CA PRO A 88 6.28 -9.74 -15.07
C PRO A 88 6.47 -10.86 -14.03
N SER A 89 7.71 -11.04 -13.57
CA SER A 89 7.99 -11.98 -12.48
C SER A 89 7.28 -11.58 -11.18
N SER A 90 7.07 -12.54 -10.27
CA SER A 90 6.42 -12.26 -8.98
C SER A 90 7.10 -11.10 -8.19
N PRO A 91 8.44 -11.01 -8.08
CA PRO A 91 9.07 -9.85 -7.47
C PRO A 91 8.79 -8.53 -8.20
N THR A 92 8.71 -8.55 -9.54
CA THR A 92 8.38 -7.36 -10.33
C THR A 92 6.93 -6.91 -10.09
N LYS A 93 5.98 -7.85 -10.08
CA LYS A 93 4.57 -7.55 -9.77
C LYS A 93 4.43 -6.93 -8.38
N MET A 94 5.17 -7.45 -7.40
CA MET A 94 5.19 -6.89 -6.06
C MET A 94 5.76 -5.46 -6.03
N ALA A 95 6.84 -5.20 -6.77
CA ALA A 95 7.39 -3.85 -6.89
C ALA A 95 6.37 -2.88 -7.53
N MET A 96 5.61 -3.35 -8.55
CA MET A 96 4.50 -2.59 -9.14
C MET A 96 3.39 -2.33 -8.12
N GLY A 97 3.05 -3.31 -7.28
CA GLY A 97 2.07 -3.13 -6.21
C GLY A 97 2.47 -2.04 -5.22
N LEU A 98 3.73 -2.08 -4.73
CA LEU A 98 4.29 -1.05 -3.86
C LEU A 98 4.33 0.33 -4.53
N PHE A 99 4.62 0.38 -5.83
CA PHE A 99 4.60 1.63 -6.59
C PHE A 99 3.19 2.22 -6.68
N LEU A 100 2.18 1.41 -6.99
CA LEU A 100 0.77 1.84 -7.03
C LEU A 100 0.28 2.30 -5.65
N LEU A 101 0.69 1.62 -4.59
CA LEU A 101 0.42 2.03 -3.22
C LEU A 101 1.01 3.42 -2.93
N ALA A 102 2.29 3.64 -3.28
CA ALA A 102 2.95 4.93 -3.12
C ALA A 102 2.25 6.04 -3.93
N LEU A 103 1.82 5.75 -5.17
CA LEU A 103 1.04 6.68 -6.00
C LEU A 103 -0.31 7.03 -5.37
N GLY A 104 -1.00 6.06 -4.75
CA GLY A 104 -2.26 6.32 -4.06
C GLY A 104 -2.08 7.27 -2.88
N TYR A 105 -1.02 7.09 -2.09
CA TYR A 105 -0.67 8.02 -1.01
C TYR A 105 -0.23 9.39 -1.52
N LEU A 106 0.53 9.43 -2.62
CA LEU A 106 0.91 10.69 -3.25
C LEU A 106 -0.33 11.46 -3.74
N TRP A 107 -1.29 10.76 -4.35
CA TRP A 107 -2.56 11.32 -4.80
C TRP A 107 -3.30 12.01 -3.65
N ILE A 108 -3.53 11.32 -2.53
CA ILE A 108 -4.24 11.90 -1.39
C ILE A 108 -3.42 13.01 -0.70
N ALA A 109 -2.08 12.90 -0.67
CA ALA A 109 -1.20 13.93 -0.14
C ALA A 109 -1.34 15.26 -0.92
N PHE A 110 -1.48 15.20 -2.24
CA PHE A 110 -1.80 16.39 -3.05
C PHE A 110 -3.17 16.96 -2.71
N GLY A 111 -4.17 16.09 -2.45
CA GLY A 111 -5.52 16.52 -2.10
C GLY A 111 -5.62 17.27 -0.77
N VAL A 112 -4.70 17.01 0.16
CA VAL A 112 -4.65 17.68 1.49
C VAL A 112 -3.59 18.76 1.58
N LYS A 113 -2.82 18.98 0.50
CA LYS A 113 -1.81 20.04 0.45
C LYS A 113 -2.48 21.41 0.59
N ASP A 114 -1.94 22.24 1.45
CA ASP A 114 -2.39 23.64 1.66
C ASP A 114 -3.87 23.78 2.09
N VAL A 115 -4.52 22.69 2.56
CA VAL A 115 -5.89 22.74 3.07
C VAL A 115 -5.90 23.37 4.45
N GLN A 116 -6.74 24.41 4.62
CA GLN A 116 -6.90 25.11 5.91
C GLN A 116 -7.56 24.19 6.95
N PRO A 117 -7.21 24.32 8.24
CA PRO A 117 -7.85 23.59 9.32
C PRO A 117 -9.39 23.73 9.28
N GLY A 118 -10.10 22.61 9.37
CA GLY A 118 -11.57 22.57 9.33
C GLY A 118 -12.20 22.58 7.94
N VAL A 119 -11.40 22.70 6.87
CA VAL A 119 -11.90 22.56 5.48
C VAL A 119 -11.83 21.10 5.07
N LYS A 120 -12.97 20.55 4.62
CA LYS A 120 -13.07 19.17 4.14
C LYS A 120 -12.73 19.07 2.67
N VAL A 121 -11.97 18.05 2.30
CA VAL A 121 -11.58 17.77 0.91
C VAL A 121 -12.59 16.89 0.19
N SER A 122 -12.59 16.91 -1.14
CA SER A 122 -13.48 16.10 -1.97
C SER A 122 -13.26 14.60 -1.78
N MET A 123 -14.35 13.81 -1.85
CA MET A 123 -14.32 12.35 -1.83
C MET A 123 -13.46 11.74 -2.94
N ILE A 124 -13.22 12.45 -4.03
CA ILE A 124 -12.43 11.96 -5.17
C ILE A 124 -11.00 11.59 -4.75
N TRP A 125 -10.43 12.31 -3.79
CA TRP A 125 -9.09 12.04 -3.30
C TRP A 125 -9.01 10.68 -2.59
N LEU A 126 -9.97 10.38 -1.75
CA LEU A 126 -10.03 9.11 -1.03
C LEU A 126 -10.39 7.95 -1.99
N THR A 127 -11.36 8.16 -2.88
CA THR A 127 -11.78 7.16 -3.87
C THR A 127 -10.65 6.81 -4.85
N GLY A 128 -9.92 7.81 -5.35
CA GLY A 128 -8.78 7.58 -6.25
C GLY A 128 -7.64 6.84 -5.56
N MET A 129 -7.39 7.14 -4.28
CA MET A 129 -6.42 6.39 -3.49
C MET A 129 -6.82 4.91 -3.35
N TYR A 130 -8.07 4.60 -2.97
CA TYR A 130 -8.55 3.22 -2.88
C TYR A 130 -8.44 2.47 -4.21
N PHE A 131 -8.73 3.13 -5.33
CA PHE A 131 -8.54 2.55 -6.67
C PHE A 131 -7.09 2.15 -6.93
N MET A 132 -6.12 3.02 -6.62
CA MET A 132 -4.70 2.73 -6.79
C MET A 132 -4.21 1.64 -5.84
N HIS A 133 -4.65 1.67 -4.59
CA HIS A 133 -4.30 0.68 -3.57
C HIS A 133 -4.82 -0.71 -3.96
N THR A 134 -6.07 -0.82 -4.39
CA THR A 134 -6.65 -2.09 -4.85
C THR A 134 -5.96 -2.60 -6.12
N SER A 135 -5.60 -1.70 -7.04
CA SER A 135 -4.79 -2.07 -8.21
C SER A 135 -3.42 -2.62 -7.80
N GLY A 136 -2.81 -2.04 -6.76
CA GLY A 136 -1.57 -2.53 -6.17
C GLY A 136 -1.74 -3.90 -5.50
N GLU A 137 -2.81 -4.11 -4.75
CA GLU A 137 -3.17 -5.39 -4.13
C GLU A 137 -3.29 -6.52 -5.18
N LEU A 138 -3.94 -6.26 -6.30
CA LEU A 138 -4.10 -7.22 -7.39
C LEU A 138 -2.80 -7.58 -8.11
N CYS A 139 -1.73 -6.85 -7.88
CA CYS A 139 -0.38 -7.23 -8.31
C CYS A 139 0.31 -8.19 -7.35
N LEU A 140 -0.17 -8.34 -6.11
CA LEU A 140 0.45 -9.17 -5.09
C LEU A 140 -0.15 -10.57 -5.03
N SER A 141 0.63 -11.48 -4.46
CA SER A 141 0.15 -12.80 -4.03
C SER A 141 -0.05 -12.80 -2.51
N PRO A 142 -1.09 -13.40 -1.95
CA PRO A 142 -1.40 -13.31 -0.53
C PRO A 142 -0.36 -14.03 0.34
N ILE A 143 0.46 -13.29 1.09
CA ILE A 143 1.40 -13.82 2.08
C ILE A 143 1.41 -12.93 3.35
N GLY A 144 1.09 -13.49 4.50
CA GLY A 144 1.53 -13.03 5.82
C GLY A 144 0.83 -11.86 6.51
N LEU A 145 -0.41 -12.04 7.01
CA LEU A 145 -1.24 -10.97 7.60
C LEU A 145 -0.98 -10.63 9.10
N SER A 146 -0.47 -11.54 9.91
CA SER A 146 -0.51 -11.36 11.38
C SER A 146 0.50 -10.36 11.98
N LEU A 147 1.68 -10.22 11.37
CA LEU A 147 2.69 -9.22 11.80
C LEU A 147 2.32 -7.81 11.33
N VAL A 148 1.59 -7.72 10.25
CA VAL A 148 1.14 -6.51 9.57
C VAL A 148 0.23 -5.67 10.46
N ASN A 149 -0.75 -6.28 11.13
CA ASN A 149 -1.73 -5.56 11.95
C ASN A 149 -1.09 -4.80 13.12
N LYS A 150 -0.03 -5.36 13.73
CA LYS A 150 0.71 -4.66 14.79
C LYS A 150 1.44 -3.42 14.26
N LEU A 151 2.08 -3.53 13.10
CA LEU A 151 2.79 -2.42 12.49
C LEU A 151 1.82 -1.35 11.95
N ALA A 152 0.69 -1.77 11.37
CA ALA A 152 -0.37 -0.85 10.94
C ALA A 152 -0.92 -0.03 12.12
N GLY A 153 -1.13 -0.65 13.29
CA GLY A 153 -1.54 0.05 14.50
C GLY A 153 -0.52 1.11 14.97
N VAL A 154 0.78 0.79 14.92
CA VAL A 154 1.84 1.76 15.24
C VAL A 154 1.82 2.93 14.25
N LEU A 155 1.70 2.67 12.96
CA LEU A 155 1.64 3.72 11.93
C LEU A 155 0.38 4.58 12.06
N SER A 156 -0.75 3.98 12.42
CA SER A 156 -2.00 4.70 12.70
C SER A 156 -1.89 5.67 13.87
N ALA A 157 -1.11 5.31 14.90
CA ALA A 157 -0.88 6.17 16.05
C ALA A 157 -0.10 7.46 15.72
N LEU A 158 0.47 7.54 14.53
CA LEU A 158 1.15 8.74 14.01
C LEU A 158 0.20 9.72 13.31
N TYR A 159 -1.08 9.38 13.18
CA TYR A 159 -2.07 10.25 12.57
C TYR A 159 -2.17 11.57 13.35
N PRO A 160 -2.08 12.73 12.66
CA PRO A 160 -2.07 14.03 13.32
C PRO A 160 -3.47 14.40 13.85
N ASP A 161 -3.62 14.30 15.16
CA ASP A 161 -4.84 14.68 15.92
C ASP A 161 -4.64 15.99 16.68
N GLY A 162 -3.90 16.95 16.11
CA GLY A 162 -3.52 18.21 16.73
C GLY A 162 -2.23 18.12 17.56
N LYS A 163 -1.54 16.98 17.59
CA LYS A 163 -0.24 16.79 18.24
C LYS A 163 0.87 16.60 17.22
N THR A 164 2.05 17.12 17.52
CA THR A 164 3.25 16.84 16.72
C THR A 164 3.82 15.51 17.15
N THR A 165 3.95 14.60 16.20
CA THR A 165 4.61 13.31 16.39
C THR A 165 5.94 13.29 15.63
N TYR A 166 6.95 12.62 16.16
CA TYR A 166 8.27 12.54 15.52
C TYR A 166 8.56 11.11 15.04
N VAL A 167 8.98 10.97 13.79
CA VAL A 167 9.40 9.69 13.21
C VAL A 167 10.80 9.86 12.63
N MET A 168 11.77 9.11 13.15
CA MET A 168 13.19 9.18 12.74
C MET A 168 13.76 10.61 12.67
N GLY A 169 13.30 11.50 13.57
CA GLY A 169 13.72 12.90 13.61
C GLY A 169 12.91 13.88 12.76
N PHE A 170 11.96 13.38 11.95
CA PHE A 170 11.05 14.22 11.18
C PHE A 170 9.76 14.46 11.97
N ALA A 171 9.33 15.72 12.04
CA ALA A 171 8.07 16.09 12.67
C ALA A 171 6.90 15.80 11.71
N ILE A 172 5.85 15.17 12.22
CA ILE A 172 4.56 14.99 11.53
C ILE A 172 3.58 15.90 12.24
N THR A 173 3.20 16.99 11.57
CA THR A 173 2.34 18.05 12.13
C THR A 173 1.00 18.13 11.41
N ASN A 174 0.91 17.61 10.20
CA ASN A 174 -0.26 17.71 9.34
C ASN A 174 -0.47 16.45 8.48
N LEU A 175 -1.64 16.37 7.84
CA LEU A 175 -2.03 15.22 7.02
C LEU A 175 -1.15 15.01 5.78
N ASN A 176 -0.65 16.10 5.19
CA ASN A 176 0.24 15.99 4.03
C ASN A 176 1.54 15.27 4.44
N GLU A 177 2.18 15.68 5.53
CA GLU A 177 3.39 15.04 6.07
C GLU A 177 3.13 13.58 6.45
N TYR A 178 1.98 13.30 7.05
CA TYR A 178 1.57 11.94 7.39
C TYR A 178 1.47 11.04 6.15
N PHE A 179 0.77 11.48 5.10
CA PHE A 179 0.65 10.69 3.87
C PHE A 179 1.96 10.63 3.08
N MET A 180 2.76 11.69 3.09
CA MET A 180 4.09 11.69 2.47
C MET A 180 5.05 10.68 3.12
N MET A 181 4.90 10.39 4.41
CA MET A 181 5.62 9.30 5.07
C MET A 181 5.37 7.96 4.35
N PHE A 182 4.13 7.63 4.01
CA PHE A 182 3.81 6.40 3.27
C PHE A 182 4.31 6.44 1.83
N VAL A 183 4.30 7.59 1.17
CA VAL A 183 4.91 7.77 -0.17
C VAL A 183 6.38 7.39 -0.13
N VAL A 184 7.13 7.94 0.83
CA VAL A 184 8.57 7.65 0.99
C VAL A 184 8.78 6.18 1.33
N MET A 185 8.02 5.64 2.29
CA MET A 185 8.15 4.26 2.73
C MET A 185 7.86 3.26 1.59
N ALA A 186 6.71 3.35 0.95
CA ALA A 186 6.30 2.42 -0.11
C ALA A 186 7.08 2.68 -1.42
N GLY A 187 7.39 3.94 -1.73
CA GLY A 187 8.15 4.32 -2.92
C GLY A 187 9.60 3.82 -2.86
N THR A 188 10.29 4.01 -1.74
CA THR A 188 11.65 3.48 -1.56
C THR A 188 11.67 1.96 -1.59
N ALA A 189 10.73 1.29 -0.92
CA ALA A 189 10.59 -0.17 -0.97
C ALA A 189 10.34 -0.66 -2.41
N SER A 190 9.48 0.03 -3.17
CA SER A 190 9.23 -0.26 -4.59
C SER A 190 10.50 -0.16 -5.42
N ILE A 191 11.24 0.95 -5.34
CA ILE A 191 12.48 1.17 -6.11
C ILE A 191 13.51 0.08 -5.79
N ILE A 192 13.73 -0.20 -4.50
CA ILE A 192 14.67 -1.24 -4.09
C ILE A 192 14.25 -2.60 -4.67
N LEU A 193 12.98 -2.93 -4.60
CA LEU A 193 12.48 -4.21 -5.11
C LEU A 193 12.55 -4.29 -6.64
N PHE A 194 12.32 -3.20 -7.37
CA PHE A 194 12.53 -3.16 -8.83
C PHE A 194 13.99 -3.46 -9.20
N ILE A 195 14.94 -2.86 -8.49
CA ILE A 195 16.38 -3.11 -8.70
C ILE A 195 16.72 -4.59 -8.42
N LEU A 196 16.14 -5.14 -7.36
CA LEU A 196 16.38 -6.53 -6.97
C LEU A 196 15.62 -7.55 -7.83
N ALA A 197 14.53 -7.16 -8.48
CA ALA A 197 13.60 -8.08 -9.17
C ALA A 197 14.30 -8.97 -10.21
N SER A 198 15.21 -8.41 -11.00
CA SER A 198 15.99 -9.17 -12.02
C SER A 198 16.89 -10.22 -11.38
N LYS A 199 17.51 -9.90 -10.23
CA LYS A 199 18.37 -10.82 -9.49
C LYS A 199 17.53 -11.91 -8.80
N LEU A 200 16.42 -11.53 -8.20
CA LEU A 200 15.49 -12.46 -7.54
C LEU A 200 14.87 -13.43 -8.55
N LYS A 201 14.49 -12.95 -9.75
CA LYS A 201 14.01 -13.81 -10.84
C LYS A 201 15.03 -14.90 -11.19
N LYS A 202 16.30 -14.52 -11.43
CA LYS A 202 17.39 -15.49 -11.74
C LYS A 202 17.67 -16.49 -10.62
N MET A 203 17.26 -16.20 -9.38
CA MET A 203 17.41 -17.13 -8.24
C MET A 203 16.23 -18.10 -8.12
N MET A 204 15.11 -17.80 -8.79
CA MET A 204 13.90 -18.65 -8.83
C MET A 204 13.94 -19.67 -9.96
N ASP A 205 14.58 -19.31 -11.10
CA ASP A 205 14.84 -20.19 -12.24
C ASP A 205 15.98 -21.17 -11.90
#